data_6337afdc21eafb5513f5b39ccf180fde
#
_entry.id   6337afdc21eafb5513f5b39ccf180fde
#
_cell.length_a   1.000
_cell.length_b   1.000
_cell.length_c   1.000
_cell.angle_alpha   90.00
_cell.angle_beta   90.00
_cell.angle_gamma   90.00
#
_symmetry.space_group_name_H-M   'P 1'
#
loop_
_entity.id
_entity.type
_entity.pdbx_description
1 polymer ?
#
loop_
_entity_poly.entity_id
_entity_poly.type
_entity_poly.pdbx_seq_one_letter_code
_entity_poly.pdbx_strand_id
1 'polypeptide(L)'
;MEESRFFGLVKRKKLQAQGLSINVGGAIIPLLLVVYLLPKVPLKETLLASVLMVTICFLLARFIPGKGIAIPLLLPAFFATIFAVVLAFDSASPVAFIAGVLGVIIGGDLLHLPRVLREGQGIMSIGGAGVFDGIFLVAIISAFLAGLL
;
A
#
# COMPACT_ATOMS: atom_id res chain seq x y z
N MET A 1 23.55 14.29 -26.27
CA MET A 1 22.40 15.10 -26.66
C MET A 1 21.16 14.30 -26.99
N GLU A 2 21.30 13.26 -27.75
CA GLU A 2 20.15 12.40 -28.02
C GLU A 2 19.57 11.79 -26.77
N GLU A 3 20.42 11.26 -25.94
CA GLU A 3 20.01 10.77 -24.63
C GLU A 3 19.35 11.85 -23.83
N SER A 4 19.96 12.99 -23.85
CA SER A 4 19.48 14.15 -23.15
C SER A 4 18.08 14.54 -23.61
N ARG A 5 17.83 14.46 -24.90
CA ARG A 5 16.51 14.75 -25.46
C ARG A 5 15.49 13.71 -25.06
N PHE A 6 15.89 12.47 -25.14
CA PHE A 6 15.02 11.38 -24.75
C PHE A 6 14.63 11.50 -23.27
N PHE A 7 15.63 11.71 -22.45
CA PHE A 7 15.38 11.93 -21.02
C PHE A 7 14.67 13.23 -20.76
N GLY A 8 14.86 14.20 -21.61
CA GLY A 8 14.15 15.46 -21.54
C GLY A 8 12.66 15.31 -21.76
N LEU A 9 12.25 14.42 -22.66
CA LEU A 9 10.84 14.11 -22.88
C LEU A 9 10.24 13.42 -21.67
N VAL A 10 10.94 12.46 -21.11
CA VAL A 10 10.51 11.78 -19.89
C VAL A 10 10.42 12.76 -18.75
N LYS A 11 11.39 13.64 -18.65
CA LYS A 11 11.42 14.68 -17.63
C LYS A 11 10.24 15.63 -17.76
N ARG A 12 9.92 16.01 -18.98
CA ARG A 12 8.77 16.86 -19.23
C ARG A 12 7.47 16.18 -18.82
N LYS A 13 7.34 14.92 -19.15
CA LYS A 13 6.19 14.15 -18.69
C LYS A 13 6.10 14.13 -17.17
N LYS A 14 7.21 13.94 -16.52
CA LYS A 14 7.26 14.00 -15.06
C LYS A 14 6.81 15.33 -14.52
N LEU A 15 7.31 16.40 -15.11
CA LEU A 15 6.96 17.74 -14.66
C LEU A 15 5.48 18.05 -14.91
N GLN A 16 4.95 17.61 -16.04
CA GLN A 16 3.56 17.84 -16.37
C GLN A 16 2.62 16.97 -15.56
N ALA A 17 3.04 15.75 -15.31
CA ALA A 17 2.26 14.79 -14.55
C ALA A 17 2.73 14.72 -13.11
N GLN A 18 3.20 15.83 -12.62
CA GLN A 18 3.60 15.93 -11.23
C GLN A 18 2.47 15.43 -10.38
N GLY A 19 2.44 14.20 -10.09
CA GLY A 19 1.30 13.73 -9.47
C GLY A 19 1.41 12.30 -9.16
N LEU A 20 0.35 11.65 -9.51
CA LEU A 20 0.02 10.37 -9.02
C LEU A 20 -0.06 9.40 -10.17
N SER A 21 0.65 8.31 -10.09
CA SER A 21 0.38 7.16 -10.94
C SER A 21 -0.02 5.99 -10.06
N ILE A 22 -0.78 5.06 -10.62
CA ILE A 22 -1.26 3.90 -9.89
C ILE A 22 -0.71 2.66 -10.57
N ASN A 23 0.03 1.86 -9.79
CA ASN A 23 0.58 0.61 -10.28
C ASN A 23 -0.53 -0.44 -10.34
N VAL A 24 -0.76 -1.01 -11.52
CA VAL A 24 -1.83 -2.00 -11.70
C VAL A 24 -1.60 -3.23 -10.84
N GLY A 25 -0.38 -3.76 -10.81
CA GLY A 25 -0.09 -4.95 -10.01
C GLY A 25 -0.03 -4.67 -8.53
N GLY A 26 0.46 -3.50 -8.15
CA GLY A 26 0.67 -3.16 -6.75
C GLY A 26 -0.53 -2.56 -6.05
N ALA A 27 -1.45 -1.96 -6.78
CA ALA A 27 -2.59 -1.29 -6.17
C ALA A 27 -3.93 -1.76 -6.71
N ILE A 28 -4.11 -1.77 -8.03
CA ILE A 28 -5.41 -2.08 -8.61
C ILE A 28 -5.80 -3.52 -8.36
N ILE A 29 -4.90 -4.46 -8.60
CA ILE A 29 -5.19 -5.88 -8.40
C ILE A 29 -5.49 -6.18 -6.93
N PRO A 30 -4.67 -5.73 -5.95
CA PRO A 30 -5.01 -5.92 -4.55
C PRO A 30 -6.34 -5.29 -4.17
N LEU A 31 -6.68 -4.11 -4.69
CA LEU A 31 -7.96 -3.47 -4.40
C LEU A 31 -9.14 -4.25 -4.95
N LEU A 32 -9.00 -4.82 -6.15
CA LEU A 32 -10.04 -5.67 -6.71
C LEU A 32 -10.27 -6.90 -5.85
N LEU A 33 -9.19 -7.49 -5.33
CA LEU A 33 -9.31 -8.62 -4.41
C LEU A 33 -9.96 -8.22 -3.10
N VAL A 34 -9.68 -7.02 -2.60
CA VAL A 34 -10.34 -6.50 -1.41
C VAL A 34 -11.85 -6.42 -1.64
N VAL A 35 -12.27 -5.84 -2.76
CA VAL A 35 -13.69 -5.74 -3.10
C VAL A 35 -14.33 -7.13 -3.19
N TYR A 36 -13.62 -8.07 -3.78
CA TYR A 36 -14.09 -9.45 -3.89
C TYR A 36 -14.24 -10.13 -2.53
N LEU A 37 -13.32 -9.86 -1.61
CA LEU A 37 -13.30 -10.52 -0.30
C LEU A 37 -14.24 -9.86 0.72
N LEU A 38 -14.54 -8.58 0.56
CA LEU A 38 -15.33 -7.83 1.55
C LEU A 38 -16.66 -8.51 1.94
N PRO A 39 -17.46 -9.03 1.00
CA PRO A 39 -18.71 -9.69 1.37
C PRO A 39 -18.51 -11.01 2.11
N LYS A 40 -17.29 -11.52 2.14
CA LYS A 40 -17.00 -12.83 2.72
C LYS A 40 -16.40 -12.77 4.11
N VAL A 41 -16.26 -11.57 4.67
CA VAL A 41 -15.63 -11.37 5.98
C VAL A 41 -16.56 -10.59 6.89
N PRO A 42 -16.36 -10.69 8.22
CA PRO A 42 -17.11 -9.86 9.15
C PRO A 42 -16.70 -8.39 8.99
N LEU A 43 -17.65 -7.56 8.66
CA LEU A 43 -17.39 -6.18 8.29
C LEU A 43 -16.83 -5.34 9.43
N LYS A 44 -17.39 -5.49 10.63
CA LYS A 44 -16.97 -4.70 11.79
C LYS A 44 -15.52 -4.96 12.15
N GLU A 45 -15.17 -6.23 12.24
CA GLU A 45 -13.83 -6.66 12.61
C GLU A 45 -12.82 -6.27 11.54
N THR A 46 -13.25 -6.39 10.28
CA THR A 46 -12.41 -6.00 9.15
C THR A 46 -12.15 -4.50 9.14
N LEU A 47 -13.19 -3.71 9.39
CA LEU A 47 -13.01 -2.25 9.46
C LEU A 47 -12.10 -1.87 10.62
N LEU A 48 -12.26 -2.49 11.77
CA LEU A 48 -11.40 -2.20 12.92
C LEU A 48 -9.96 -2.57 12.62
N ALA A 49 -9.74 -3.75 12.07
CA ALA A 49 -8.39 -4.17 11.69
C ALA A 49 -7.78 -3.21 10.66
N SER A 50 -8.58 -2.77 9.70
CA SER A 50 -8.10 -1.84 8.67
C SER A 50 -7.74 -0.48 9.25
N VAL A 51 -8.55 0.06 10.16
CA VAL A 51 -8.24 1.34 10.82
C VAL A 51 -6.96 1.23 11.63
N LEU A 52 -6.80 0.14 12.37
CA LEU A 52 -5.56 -0.09 13.13
C LEU A 52 -4.37 -0.18 12.19
N MET A 53 -4.52 -0.87 11.07
CA MET A 53 -3.44 -0.98 10.09
C MET A 53 -3.12 0.35 9.42
N VAL A 54 -4.13 1.15 9.11
CA VAL A 54 -3.90 2.50 8.58
C VAL A 54 -3.06 3.31 9.54
N THR A 55 -3.38 3.27 10.84
CA THR A 55 -2.63 3.98 11.86
C THR A 55 -1.19 3.47 11.94
N ILE A 56 -1.00 2.16 11.96
CA ILE A 56 0.33 1.55 12.04
C ILE A 56 1.16 1.93 10.81
N CYS A 57 0.58 1.80 9.63
CA CYS A 57 1.30 2.11 8.40
C CYS A 57 1.62 3.59 8.30
N PHE A 58 0.71 4.45 8.75
CA PHE A 58 0.99 5.89 8.80
C PHE A 58 2.20 6.20 9.68
N LEU A 59 2.28 5.56 10.83
CA LEU A 59 3.39 5.78 11.75
C LEU A 59 4.70 5.17 11.24
N LEU A 60 4.62 4.06 10.53
CA LEU A 60 5.80 3.39 10.00
C LEU A 60 6.32 3.99 8.71
N ALA A 61 5.44 4.62 7.95
CA ALA A 61 5.82 5.18 6.65
C ALA A 61 6.75 6.38 6.83
N ARG A 62 7.78 6.44 6.00
CA ARG A 62 8.74 7.54 6.02
C ARG A 62 8.86 8.14 4.65
N PHE A 63 8.87 9.45 4.60
CA PHE A 63 9.13 10.16 3.36
C PHE A 63 10.63 10.24 3.13
N ILE A 64 11.09 9.75 1.98
CA ILE A 64 12.48 9.82 1.58
C ILE A 64 12.56 10.74 0.36
N PRO A 65 13.24 11.88 0.46
CA PRO A 65 13.37 12.80 -0.67
C PRO A 65 13.95 12.08 -1.89
N GLY A 66 13.28 12.24 -3.03
CA GLY A 66 13.69 11.61 -4.26
C GLY A 66 13.21 10.19 -4.47
N LYS A 67 12.72 9.54 -3.44
CA LYS A 67 12.25 8.15 -3.53
C LYS A 67 10.77 7.96 -3.20
N GLY A 68 10.20 8.89 -2.46
CA GLY A 68 8.80 8.80 -2.07
C GLY A 68 8.62 8.22 -0.68
N ILE A 69 7.63 7.36 -0.53
CA ILE A 69 7.28 6.78 0.76
C ILE A 69 7.90 5.40 0.92
N ALA A 70 8.55 5.18 2.04
CA ALA A 70 9.15 3.88 2.36
C ALA A 70 8.50 3.29 3.61
N ILE A 71 8.16 2.01 3.54
CA ILE A 71 7.61 1.26 4.68
C ILE A 71 8.36 -0.06 4.78
N PRO A 72 8.84 -0.45 5.97
CA PRO A 72 9.41 -1.78 6.14
C PRO A 72 8.30 -2.83 5.95
N LEU A 73 8.56 -3.83 5.11
CA LEU A 73 7.52 -4.77 4.68
C LEU A 73 7.05 -5.72 5.76
N LEU A 74 7.95 -6.19 6.60
CA LEU A 74 7.63 -7.25 7.56
C LEU A 74 6.77 -6.76 8.71
N LEU A 75 7.00 -5.55 9.18
CA LEU A 75 6.25 -5.01 10.31
C LEU A 75 4.76 -4.86 10.01
N PRO A 76 4.35 -4.23 8.91
CA PRO A 76 2.93 -4.16 8.59
C PRO A 76 2.30 -5.53 8.39
N ALA A 77 3.02 -6.46 7.75
CA ALA A 77 2.50 -7.80 7.55
C ALA A 77 2.25 -8.51 8.88
N PHE A 78 3.17 -8.35 9.82
CA PHE A 78 3.05 -8.93 11.14
C PHE A 78 1.86 -8.35 11.90
N PHE A 79 1.71 -7.03 11.89
CA PHE A 79 0.59 -6.38 12.56
C PHE A 79 -0.74 -6.75 11.93
N ALA A 80 -0.82 -6.81 10.60
CA ALA A 80 -2.04 -7.21 9.93
C ALA A 80 -2.44 -8.64 10.33
N THR A 81 -1.47 -9.53 10.42
CA THR A 81 -1.70 -10.90 10.90
C THR A 81 -2.27 -10.91 12.30
N ILE A 82 -1.63 -10.18 13.22
CA ILE A 82 -2.05 -10.14 14.63
C ILE A 82 -3.47 -9.59 14.74
N PHE A 83 -3.75 -8.47 14.10
CA PHE A 83 -5.08 -7.86 14.19
C PHE A 83 -6.16 -8.78 13.61
N ALA A 84 -5.86 -9.44 12.50
CA ALA A 84 -6.82 -10.34 11.88
C ALA A 84 -7.09 -11.56 12.77
N VAL A 85 -6.05 -12.14 13.34
CA VAL A 85 -6.19 -13.31 14.20
C VAL A 85 -6.94 -12.95 15.47
N VAL A 86 -6.64 -11.80 16.07
CA VAL A 86 -7.28 -11.40 17.33
C VAL A 86 -8.73 -11.00 17.11
N LEU A 87 -9.01 -10.28 16.04
CA LEU A 87 -10.34 -9.72 15.81
C LEU A 87 -11.28 -10.65 15.04
N ALA A 88 -10.74 -11.47 14.15
CA ALA A 88 -11.56 -12.30 13.26
C ALA A 88 -10.88 -13.63 12.98
N PHE A 89 -10.70 -14.43 14.02
CA PHE A 89 -9.92 -15.67 13.92
C PHE A 89 -10.42 -16.59 12.81
N ASP A 90 -11.73 -16.74 12.69
CA ASP A 90 -12.31 -17.64 11.69
C ASP A 90 -12.15 -17.15 10.25
N SER A 91 -11.88 -15.87 10.08
CA SER A 91 -11.67 -15.26 8.77
C SER A 91 -10.35 -14.50 8.72
N ALA A 92 -9.36 -14.96 9.49
CA ALA A 92 -8.14 -14.22 9.69
C ALA A 92 -7.38 -13.96 8.37
N SER A 93 -7.29 -14.96 7.50
CA SER A 93 -6.54 -14.82 6.26
C SER A 93 -7.10 -13.71 5.35
N PRO A 94 -8.39 -13.72 4.97
CA PRO A 94 -8.92 -12.64 4.15
C PRO A 94 -8.97 -11.31 4.87
N VAL A 95 -9.22 -11.28 6.18
CA VAL A 95 -9.18 -10.02 6.94
C VAL A 95 -7.78 -9.44 6.96
N ALA A 96 -6.77 -10.27 7.15
CA ALA A 96 -5.37 -9.81 7.12
C ALA A 96 -5.01 -9.23 5.75
N PHE A 97 -5.47 -9.88 4.68
CA PHE A 97 -5.24 -9.37 3.33
C PHE A 97 -5.86 -7.98 3.16
N ILE A 98 -7.14 -7.85 3.51
CA ILE A 98 -7.86 -6.58 3.37
C ILE A 98 -7.21 -5.49 4.21
N ALA A 99 -6.95 -5.78 5.48
CA ALA A 99 -6.34 -4.81 6.39
C ALA A 99 -4.94 -4.42 5.92
N GLY A 100 -4.17 -5.38 5.42
CA GLY A 100 -2.84 -5.10 4.87
C GLY A 100 -2.88 -4.18 3.67
N VAL A 101 -3.76 -4.47 2.70
CA VAL A 101 -3.90 -3.63 1.51
C VAL A 101 -4.34 -2.23 1.89
N LEU A 102 -5.43 -2.11 2.64
CA LEU A 102 -5.98 -0.81 3.00
C LEU A 102 -5.03 -0.04 3.91
N GLY A 103 -4.35 -0.72 4.82
CA GLY A 103 -3.39 -0.09 5.70
C GLY A 103 -2.26 0.56 4.93
N VAL A 104 -1.66 -0.18 4.01
CA VAL A 104 -0.52 0.35 3.24
C VAL A 104 -0.96 1.43 2.26
N ILE A 105 -2.07 1.22 1.54
CA ILE A 105 -2.54 2.22 0.59
C ILE A 105 -2.95 3.50 1.30
N ILE A 106 -3.79 3.41 2.30
CA ILE A 106 -4.33 4.60 2.97
C ILE A 106 -3.29 5.19 3.92
N GLY A 107 -2.76 4.38 4.83
CA GLY A 107 -1.84 4.87 5.85
C GLY A 107 -0.47 5.21 5.30
N GLY A 108 0.04 4.39 4.37
CA GLY A 108 1.35 4.61 3.79
C GLY A 108 1.35 5.65 2.67
N ASP A 109 0.51 5.43 1.68
CA ASP A 109 0.56 6.25 0.46
C ASP A 109 -0.35 7.46 0.52
N LEU A 110 -1.66 7.26 0.73
CA LEU A 110 -2.62 8.35 0.59
C LEU A 110 -2.48 9.43 1.66
N LEU A 111 -2.26 9.04 2.91
CA LEU A 111 -2.14 10.02 3.99
C LEU A 111 -0.84 10.82 3.93
N HIS A 112 0.16 10.31 3.22
CA HIS A 112 1.41 11.03 3.01
C HIS A 112 1.45 11.79 1.69
N LEU A 113 0.41 11.64 0.87
CA LEU A 113 0.35 12.27 -0.44
C LEU A 113 0.50 13.78 -0.41
N PRO A 114 -0.18 14.53 0.48
CA PRO A 114 -0.01 15.99 0.52
C PRO A 114 1.45 16.40 0.75
N ARG A 115 2.16 15.66 1.58
CA ARG A 115 3.56 15.94 1.82
C ARG A 115 4.41 15.69 0.59
N VAL A 116 4.17 14.55 -0.09
CA VAL A 116 4.91 14.23 -1.30
C VAL A 116 4.67 15.28 -2.38
N LEU A 117 3.44 15.71 -2.54
CA LEU A 117 3.10 16.74 -3.53
C LEU A 117 3.73 18.08 -3.21
N ARG A 118 3.78 18.45 -1.93
CA ARG A 118 4.41 19.70 -1.50
C ARG A 118 5.91 19.69 -1.73
N GLU A 119 6.55 18.57 -1.50
CA GLU A 119 8.00 18.45 -1.67
C GLU A 119 8.41 18.49 -3.13
N GLY A 120 7.48 18.28 -4.06
CA GLY A 120 7.72 18.44 -5.48
C GLY A 120 8.75 17.51 -6.08
N GLN A 121 8.81 16.30 -5.61
CA GLN A 121 9.86 15.35 -5.96
C GLN A 121 9.52 14.43 -7.13
N GLY A 122 8.65 14.85 -8.01
CA GLY A 122 8.34 14.05 -9.18
C GLY A 122 7.07 13.23 -9.04
N ILE A 123 7.01 12.13 -9.77
CA ILE A 123 5.81 11.29 -9.80
C ILE A 123 5.84 10.30 -8.64
N MET A 124 4.77 10.32 -7.85
CA MET A 124 4.55 9.29 -6.85
C MET A 124 3.67 8.21 -7.44
N SER A 125 4.04 6.95 -7.22
CA SER A 125 3.25 5.81 -7.66
C SER A 125 2.62 5.10 -6.47
N ILE A 126 1.30 5.04 -6.47
CA ILE A 126 0.59 4.22 -5.50
C ILE A 126 0.73 2.78 -5.94
N GLY A 127 1.22 1.93 -5.04
CA GLY A 127 1.53 0.56 -5.36
C GLY A 127 2.97 0.35 -5.80
N GLY A 128 3.77 1.42 -5.76
CA GLY A 128 5.19 1.34 -6.06
C GLY A 128 5.53 1.36 -7.53
N ALA A 129 6.80 1.23 -7.84
CA ALA A 129 7.30 1.30 -9.20
C ALA A 129 7.41 -0.07 -9.87
N GLY A 130 7.24 -1.16 -9.13
CA GLY A 130 7.35 -2.51 -9.66
C GLY A 130 6.00 -3.21 -9.76
N VAL A 131 6.03 -4.42 -10.28
CA VAL A 131 4.82 -5.24 -10.40
C VAL A 131 4.37 -5.75 -9.03
N PHE A 132 5.33 -6.13 -8.20
CA PHE A 132 5.07 -6.58 -6.85
C PHE A 132 5.75 -5.62 -5.90
N ASP A 133 4.96 -4.80 -5.26
CA ASP A 133 5.53 -3.83 -4.34
C ASP A 133 5.02 -4.09 -2.91
N GLY A 134 5.22 -3.10 -2.03
CA GLY A 134 4.90 -3.25 -0.62
C GLY A 134 3.46 -3.62 -0.33
N ILE A 135 2.51 -3.06 -1.08
CA ILE A 135 1.09 -3.34 -0.86
C ILE A 135 0.80 -4.82 -1.08
N PHE A 136 1.22 -5.32 -2.24
CA PHE A 136 0.96 -6.71 -2.60
C PHE A 136 1.67 -7.67 -1.66
N LEU A 137 2.94 -7.39 -1.35
CA LEU A 137 3.73 -8.25 -0.49
C LEU A 137 3.19 -8.29 0.94
N VAL A 138 2.85 -7.13 1.50
CA VAL A 138 2.27 -7.08 2.85
C VAL A 138 0.98 -7.89 2.89
N ALA A 139 0.12 -7.71 1.89
CA ALA A 139 -1.15 -8.41 1.85
C ALA A 139 -0.98 -9.93 1.75
N ILE A 140 -0.11 -10.38 0.87
CA ILE A 140 0.13 -11.80 0.67
C ILE A 140 0.78 -12.43 1.91
N ILE A 141 1.80 -11.78 2.45
CA ILE A 141 2.50 -12.30 3.62
C ILE A 141 1.56 -12.37 4.82
N SER A 142 0.77 -11.31 5.04
CA SER A 142 -0.15 -11.31 6.18
C SER A 142 -1.23 -12.36 6.04
N ALA A 143 -1.78 -12.54 4.85
CA ALA A 143 -2.79 -13.55 4.61
C ALA A 143 -2.22 -14.95 4.81
N PHE A 144 -1.01 -15.18 4.32
CA PHE A 144 -0.33 -16.46 4.49
C PHE A 144 -0.08 -16.76 5.97
N LEU A 145 0.48 -15.80 6.69
CA LEU A 145 0.76 -15.99 8.11
C LEU A 145 -0.51 -16.23 8.91
N ALA A 146 -1.56 -15.47 8.62
CA ALA A 146 -2.84 -15.65 9.31
C ALA A 146 -3.45 -17.02 9.00
N GLY A 147 -3.26 -17.50 7.79
CA GLY A 147 -3.75 -18.80 7.39
C GLY A 147 -3.02 -19.97 8.05
N LEU A 148 -1.77 -19.75 8.49
CA LEU A 148 -1.01 -20.78 9.20
C LEU A 148 -1.45 -20.94 10.66
N LEU A 149 -2.03 -19.92 11.24
CA LEU A 149 -2.48 -19.92 12.62
C LEU A 149 -3.88 -20.47 12.74
#